data_2d214f805ca3d70253ade7c1cee06156
#
_entry.id   2d214f805ca3d70253ade7c1cee06156
#
_cell.length_a   1.000
_cell.length_b   1.000
_cell.length_c   1.000
_cell.angle_alpha   90.00
_cell.angle_beta   90.00
_cell.angle_gamma   90.00
#
_symmetry.space_group_name_H-M   'P 1'
#
loop_
_entity.id
_entity.type
_entity.pdbx_description
1 polymer ?
#
loop_
_entity_poly.entity_id
_entity_poly.type
_entity_poly.pdbx_seq_one_letter_code
_entity_poly.pdbx_strand_id
1 'polypeptide(L)'
;MHDSRRTRLVLGALLLAALALITFDARGGGGPVSALGSFGGTVFGAAQIVVGAVTRPVTSFFSNVSGAPASQAKIAALQSEVIRLRVELSEARLSKAQAAQLQQLLALSGRGRYRIVAANVIAAAPGFARAVTIDAGRADGIRPDLTVLNGSGLVGTVTSASAHTATVLLTTDATATVGVQVAGTGQVGAVTGTGPGRAGGPMLRLQVFDASAILRVGEQLVTFGSVHGQPYVPGVPVGVITQVLASGNTLTKAALVRPYANANALGMVGVVVVPPRVNPRFSVLPPRPAASLTPHPGATPATRR
;
A
#
# COMPACT_ATOMS: atom_id res chain seq x y z
N MET A 1 31.92 -39.31 -67.37
CA MET A 1 31.12 -40.03 -66.39
C MET A 1 32.02 -40.56 -65.26
N HIS A 2 32.68 -39.72 -64.51
CA HIS A 2 33.60 -40.15 -63.41
C HIS A 2 33.25 -39.46 -62.04
N ASP A 3 32.09 -38.86 -61.89
CA ASP A 3 31.75 -38.16 -60.67
C ASP A 3 30.92 -38.96 -59.61
N SER A 4 30.43 -40.17 -60.02
CA SER A 4 29.48 -40.88 -59.13
C SER A 4 30.13 -41.59 -57.95
N ARG A 5 31.41 -41.89 -57.98
CA ARG A 5 32.11 -42.58 -56.88
C ARG A 5 32.49 -41.64 -55.74
N ARG A 6 32.92 -40.42 -56.06
CA ARG A 6 33.26 -39.38 -55.07
C ARG A 6 32.02 -38.88 -54.37
N THR A 7 30.92 -38.64 -55.11
CA THR A 7 29.66 -38.22 -54.54
C THR A 7 29.04 -39.26 -53.62
N ARG A 8 29.14 -40.55 -53.99
CA ARG A 8 28.68 -41.66 -53.14
C ARG A 8 29.54 -41.83 -51.88
N LEU A 9 30.84 -41.60 -51.93
CA LEU A 9 31.73 -41.62 -50.79
C LEU A 9 31.47 -40.47 -49.83
N VAL A 10 31.25 -39.27 -50.37
CA VAL A 10 30.90 -38.09 -49.55
C VAL A 10 29.52 -38.25 -48.89
N LEU A 11 28.54 -38.80 -49.60
CA LEU A 11 27.23 -39.07 -49.08
C LEU A 11 27.25 -40.16 -47.99
N GLY A 12 28.07 -41.22 -48.19
CA GLY A 12 28.29 -42.28 -47.21
C GLY A 12 28.99 -41.78 -45.93
N ALA A 13 29.98 -40.88 -46.08
CA ALA A 13 30.68 -40.25 -44.97
C ALA A 13 29.76 -39.29 -44.16
N LEU A 14 28.89 -38.54 -44.84
CA LEU A 14 27.89 -37.68 -44.22
C LEU A 14 26.85 -38.52 -43.44
N LEU A 15 26.41 -39.63 -43.98
CA LEU A 15 25.43 -40.51 -43.35
C LEU A 15 26.02 -41.21 -42.10
N LEU A 16 27.31 -41.63 -42.19
CA LEU A 16 28.03 -42.18 -41.03
C LEU A 16 28.27 -41.12 -39.95
N ALA A 17 28.57 -39.89 -40.30
CA ALA A 17 28.72 -38.80 -39.35
C ALA A 17 27.39 -38.45 -38.65
N ALA A 18 26.29 -38.45 -39.40
CA ALA A 18 24.94 -38.22 -38.83
C ALA A 18 24.54 -39.36 -37.89
N LEU A 19 24.84 -40.61 -38.26
CA LEU A 19 24.54 -41.78 -37.43
C LEU A 19 25.38 -41.78 -36.14
N ALA A 20 26.65 -41.37 -36.22
CA ALA A 20 27.54 -41.25 -35.07
C ALA A 20 27.03 -40.13 -34.10
N LEU A 21 26.52 -39.02 -34.65
CA LEU A 21 25.92 -37.94 -33.85
C LEU A 21 24.65 -38.42 -33.14
N ILE A 22 23.78 -39.15 -33.81
CA ILE A 22 22.53 -39.68 -33.24
C ILE A 22 22.83 -40.72 -32.16
N THR A 23 23.84 -41.60 -32.38
CA THR A 23 24.22 -42.61 -31.36
C THR A 23 24.94 -42.00 -30.17
N PHE A 24 25.58 -40.85 -30.32
CA PHE A 24 26.20 -40.13 -29.22
C PHE A 24 25.13 -39.37 -28.37
N ASP A 25 24.12 -38.82 -29.00
CA ASP A 25 23.00 -38.19 -28.33
C ASP A 25 22.11 -39.20 -27.57
N ALA A 26 21.95 -40.42 -28.12
CA ALA A 26 21.17 -41.50 -27.50
C ALA A 26 21.86 -42.17 -26.28
N ARG A 27 23.14 -41.91 -26.03
CA ARG A 27 23.91 -42.51 -24.92
C ARG A 27 23.97 -41.67 -23.64
N GLY A 28 23.17 -40.59 -23.56
CA GLY A 28 22.77 -39.93 -22.30
C GLY A 28 23.89 -39.18 -21.59
N GLY A 29 23.84 -37.88 -21.61
CA GLY A 29 24.60 -37.05 -20.71
C GLY A 29 25.09 -35.73 -21.31
N GLY A 30 24.21 -34.78 -21.49
CA GLY A 30 24.55 -33.40 -21.88
C GLY A 30 24.14 -33.09 -23.31
N GLY A 31 23.29 -32.05 -23.46
CA GLY A 31 22.70 -31.68 -24.72
C GLY A 31 23.69 -31.33 -25.83
N PRO A 32 23.25 -31.32 -27.08
CA PRO A 32 24.11 -31.22 -28.28
C PRO A 32 24.99 -29.97 -28.32
N VAL A 33 24.72 -28.98 -27.50
CA VAL A 33 25.46 -27.72 -27.42
C VAL A 33 26.80 -27.84 -26.71
N SER A 34 26.97 -28.78 -25.75
CA SER A 34 28.22 -28.99 -25.04
C SER A 34 29.23 -29.83 -25.84
N ALA A 35 28.74 -30.72 -26.73
CA ALA A 35 29.59 -31.52 -27.61
C ALA A 35 30.15 -30.70 -28.77
N LEU A 36 29.42 -29.69 -29.30
CA LEU A 36 29.94 -28.79 -30.32
C LEU A 36 31.09 -27.90 -29.78
N GLY A 37 31.10 -27.57 -28.48
CA GLY A 37 32.14 -26.74 -27.88
C GLY A 37 33.50 -27.46 -27.78
N SER A 38 33.53 -28.79 -27.59
CA SER A 38 34.77 -29.55 -27.46
C SER A 38 35.34 -30.05 -28.78
N PHE A 39 34.50 -30.34 -29.79
CA PHE A 39 34.97 -30.72 -31.11
C PHE A 39 35.33 -29.51 -31.97
N GLY A 40 34.70 -28.34 -31.77
CA GLY A 40 35.05 -27.10 -32.46
C GLY A 40 36.47 -26.63 -32.17
N GLY A 41 37.00 -26.91 -30.96
CA GLY A 41 38.34 -26.50 -30.55
C GLY A 41 39.49 -27.20 -31.30
N THR A 42 39.34 -28.48 -31.65
CA THR A 42 40.40 -29.25 -32.33
C THR A 42 40.37 -29.16 -33.84
N VAL A 43 39.21 -29.03 -34.45
CA VAL A 43 39.10 -28.90 -35.91
C VAL A 43 39.32 -27.44 -36.34
N PHE A 44 38.92 -26.47 -35.55
CA PHE A 44 39.20 -25.06 -35.80
C PHE A 44 40.67 -24.69 -35.55
N GLY A 45 41.36 -25.39 -34.64
CA GLY A 45 42.77 -25.20 -34.39
C GLY A 45 43.66 -25.48 -35.61
N ALA A 46 43.36 -26.53 -36.36
CA ALA A 46 44.10 -26.89 -37.56
C ALA A 46 43.78 -25.98 -38.76
N ALA A 47 42.54 -25.48 -38.87
CA ALA A 47 42.15 -24.54 -39.91
C ALA A 47 42.67 -23.11 -39.60
N GLN A 48 42.85 -22.75 -38.33
CA GLN A 48 43.37 -21.44 -37.94
C GLN A 48 44.83 -21.24 -38.32
N ILE A 49 45.62 -22.27 -38.41
CA ILE A 49 47.04 -22.17 -38.81
C ILE A 49 47.18 -21.78 -40.28
N VAL A 50 46.27 -22.22 -41.14
CA VAL A 50 46.32 -21.91 -42.59
C VAL A 50 45.70 -20.57 -42.89
N VAL A 51 44.61 -20.20 -42.19
CA VAL A 51 43.93 -18.91 -42.35
C VAL A 51 44.70 -17.77 -41.65
N GLY A 52 45.35 -18.06 -40.53
CA GLY A 52 46.13 -17.07 -39.79
C GLY A 52 47.35 -16.52 -40.50
N ALA A 53 47.91 -17.27 -41.50
CA ALA A 53 49.02 -16.79 -42.31
C ALA A 53 48.66 -15.75 -43.39
N VAL A 54 47.39 -15.74 -43.81
CA VAL A 54 46.89 -14.81 -44.84
C VAL A 54 46.14 -13.62 -44.27
N THR A 55 45.54 -13.78 -43.06
CA THR A 55 44.66 -12.73 -42.48
C THR A 55 45.36 -11.88 -41.40
N ARG A 56 46.61 -12.20 -41.00
CA ARG A 56 47.34 -11.41 -40.01
C ARG A 56 47.46 -9.89 -40.33
N PRO A 57 47.53 -9.40 -41.57
CA PRO A 57 47.55 -7.97 -41.81
C PRO A 57 46.16 -7.33 -41.65
N VAL A 58 45.07 -8.07 -41.74
CA VAL A 58 43.70 -7.52 -41.66
C VAL A 58 43.22 -7.43 -40.22
N THR A 59 43.54 -8.39 -39.38
CA THR A 59 43.13 -8.38 -37.95
C THR A 59 43.89 -7.35 -37.14
N SER A 60 45.15 -7.05 -37.48
CA SER A 60 45.91 -5.98 -36.82
C SER A 60 45.41 -4.59 -37.17
N PHE A 61 44.74 -4.43 -38.35
CA PHE A 61 44.11 -3.18 -38.73
C PHE A 61 42.83 -2.93 -37.98
N PHE A 62 42.04 -3.97 -37.71
CA PHE A 62 40.81 -3.89 -36.91
C PHE A 62 41.07 -3.76 -35.40
N SER A 63 42.17 -4.32 -34.87
CA SER A 63 42.53 -4.16 -33.46
C SER A 63 43.00 -2.74 -33.11
N ASN A 64 43.52 -1.98 -34.09
CA ASN A 64 43.92 -0.58 -33.90
C ASN A 64 42.77 0.42 -34.09
N VAL A 65 41.62 0.00 -34.66
CA VAL A 65 40.42 0.83 -34.79
C VAL A 65 39.41 0.61 -33.68
N SER A 66 39.57 -0.49 -32.92
CA SER A 66 38.68 -0.80 -31.77
C SER A 66 39.06 0.01 -30.54
N GLY A 67 38.52 1.23 -30.43
CA GLY A 67 38.39 1.97 -29.19
C GLY A 67 37.47 1.21 -28.17
N ALA A 68 37.48 -0.13 -28.22
CA ALA A 68 36.65 -1.01 -27.45
C ALA A 68 36.82 -0.86 -25.91
N PRO A 69 38.03 -0.68 -25.34
CA PRO A 69 38.15 -0.54 -23.88
C PRO A 69 37.61 0.81 -23.37
N ALA A 70 37.77 1.88 -24.15
CA ALA A 70 37.25 3.21 -23.76
C ALA A 70 35.72 3.28 -23.87
N SER A 71 35.13 2.61 -24.85
CA SER A 71 33.67 2.51 -24.99
C SER A 71 33.03 1.63 -23.91
N GLN A 72 33.66 0.52 -23.57
CA GLN A 72 33.19 -0.37 -22.47
C GLN A 72 33.32 0.32 -21.10
N ALA A 73 34.42 1.05 -20.86
CA ALA A 73 34.57 1.84 -19.64
C ALA A 73 33.48 2.95 -19.53
N LYS A 74 33.16 3.63 -20.64
CA LYS A 74 32.04 4.59 -20.66
C LYS A 74 30.71 3.94 -20.42
N ILE A 75 30.41 2.78 -21.00
CA ILE A 75 29.17 2.03 -20.77
C ILE A 75 29.07 1.64 -19.29
N ALA A 76 30.14 1.09 -18.71
CA ALA A 76 30.17 0.73 -17.29
C ALA A 76 29.99 1.96 -16.37
N ALA A 77 30.64 3.08 -16.69
CA ALA A 77 30.47 4.35 -15.95
C ALA A 77 29.04 4.87 -16.03
N LEU A 78 28.43 4.88 -17.24
CA LEU A 78 27.04 5.28 -17.42
C LEU A 78 26.07 4.34 -16.72
N GLN A 79 26.32 3.05 -16.72
CA GLN A 79 25.50 2.07 -15.98
C GLN A 79 25.58 2.31 -14.47
N SER A 80 26.75 2.55 -13.92
CA SER A 80 26.92 2.88 -12.49
C SER A 80 26.23 4.20 -12.12
N GLU A 81 26.32 5.20 -13.00
CA GLU A 81 25.60 6.48 -12.84
C GLU A 81 24.08 6.29 -12.85
N VAL A 82 23.55 5.49 -13.80
CA VAL A 82 22.12 5.17 -13.86
C VAL A 82 21.66 4.43 -12.59
N ILE A 83 22.45 3.49 -12.09
CA ILE A 83 22.13 2.78 -10.83
C ILE A 83 22.12 3.77 -9.67
N ARG A 84 23.13 4.61 -9.54
CA ARG A 84 23.22 5.63 -8.51
C ARG A 84 22.02 6.58 -8.53
N LEU A 85 21.72 7.16 -9.72
CA LEU A 85 20.58 8.06 -9.87
C LEU A 85 19.24 7.38 -9.56
N ARG A 86 19.08 6.09 -9.89
CA ARG A 86 17.89 5.31 -9.52
C ARG A 86 17.77 5.14 -8.01
N VAL A 87 18.86 4.88 -7.30
CA VAL A 87 18.88 4.79 -5.83
C VAL A 87 18.50 6.14 -5.23
N GLU A 88 19.16 7.22 -5.62
CA GLU A 88 18.86 8.58 -5.14
C GLU A 88 17.38 8.96 -5.41
N LEU A 89 16.87 8.64 -6.59
CA LEU A 89 15.46 8.90 -6.93
C LEU A 89 14.50 8.07 -6.06
N SER A 90 14.84 6.81 -5.77
CA SER A 90 13.99 5.97 -4.91
C SER A 90 13.96 6.48 -3.47
N GLU A 91 15.10 6.89 -2.92
CA GLU A 91 15.20 7.49 -1.59
C GLU A 91 14.43 8.81 -1.50
N ALA A 92 14.57 9.68 -2.51
CA ALA A 92 13.81 10.93 -2.57
C ALA A 92 12.30 10.71 -2.67
N ARG A 93 11.86 9.68 -3.40
CA ARG A 93 10.44 9.30 -3.49
C ARG A 93 9.91 8.78 -2.17
N LEU A 94 10.68 7.93 -1.46
CA LEU A 94 10.30 7.40 -0.15
C LEU A 94 10.18 8.52 0.88
N SER A 95 11.15 9.41 0.98
CA SER A 95 11.11 10.53 1.93
C SER A 95 9.94 11.49 1.63
N LYS A 96 9.66 11.77 0.35
CA LYS A 96 8.52 12.58 -0.06
C LYS A 96 7.18 11.91 0.29
N ALA A 97 7.08 10.60 0.11
CA ALA A 97 5.87 9.83 0.47
C ALA A 97 5.64 9.84 1.99
N GLN A 98 6.69 9.65 2.78
CA GLN A 98 6.60 9.72 4.25
C GLN A 98 6.19 11.13 4.72
N ALA A 99 6.78 12.18 4.17
CA ALA A 99 6.41 13.56 4.48
C ALA A 99 4.93 13.83 4.14
N ALA A 100 4.44 13.35 3.00
CA ALA A 100 3.04 13.49 2.63
C ALA A 100 2.10 12.74 3.58
N GLN A 101 2.45 11.52 3.99
CA GLN A 101 1.67 10.76 4.98
C GLN A 101 1.62 11.48 6.33
N LEU A 102 2.74 12.02 6.79
CA LEU A 102 2.79 12.79 8.03
C LEU A 102 1.93 14.06 7.93
N GLN A 103 2.00 14.80 6.83
CA GLN A 103 1.15 15.97 6.62
C GLN A 103 -0.35 15.63 6.64
N GLN A 104 -0.77 14.55 5.99
CA GLN A 104 -2.16 14.09 6.02
C GLN A 104 -2.59 13.71 7.43
N LEU A 105 -1.72 13.02 8.17
CA LEU A 105 -1.96 12.62 9.55
C LEU A 105 -2.12 13.85 10.46
N LEU A 106 -1.24 14.84 10.34
CA LEU A 106 -1.31 16.10 11.09
C LEU A 106 -2.55 16.92 10.72
N ALA A 107 -2.95 16.93 9.46
CA ALA A 107 -4.18 17.62 9.03
C ALA A 107 -5.43 16.97 9.64
N LEU A 108 -5.48 15.64 9.74
CA LEU A 108 -6.60 14.95 10.38
C LEU A 108 -6.59 15.19 11.90
N SER A 109 -5.45 15.08 12.56
CA SER A 109 -5.32 15.32 14.00
C SER A 109 -5.66 16.77 14.38
N GLY A 110 -5.27 17.74 13.56
CA GLY A 110 -5.59 19.15 13.76
C GLY A 110 -7.08 19.44 13.70
N ARG A 111 -7.81 18.83 12.75
CA ARG A 111 -9.28 18.97 12.67
C ARG A 111 -9.98 18.40 13.91
N GLY A 112 -9.52 17.27 14.41
CA GLY A 112 -10.05 16.60 15.59
C GLY A 112 -9.51 17.14 16.92
N ARG A 113 -8.50 18.02 16.89
CA ARG A 113 -7.77 18.52 18.08
C ARG A 113 -7.18 17.39 18.93
N TYR A 114 -6.74 16.30 18.28
CA TYR A 114 -6.08 15.18 18.94
C TYR A 114 -4.59 15.44 19.10
N ARG A 115 -4.01 15.03 20.24
CA ARG A 115 -2.56 14.89 20.33
C ARG A 115 -2.18 13.45 19.94
N ILE A 116 -1.34 13.34 18.95
CA ILE A 116 -0.91 12.06 18.39
C ILE A 116 0.58 11.85 18.58
N VAL A 117 0.95 10.58 18.71
CA VAL A 117 2.32 10.08 18.50
C VAL A 117 2.34 9.40 17.14
N ALA A 118 3.17 9.90 16.24
CA ALA A 118 3.38 9.27 14.94
C ALA A 118 4.29 8.04 15.11
N ALA A 119 3.94 6.95 14.46
CA ALA A 119 4.67 5.69 14.50
C ALA A 119 4.62 5.00 13.13
N ASN A 120 5.66 4.22 12.83
CA ASN A 120 5.71 3.40 11.63
C ASN A 120 5.19 1.99 11.92
N VAL A 121 4.54 1.41 10.94
CA VAL A 121 4.17 -0.01 10.98
C VAL A 121 5.41 -0.82 10.61
N ILE A 122 5.90 -1.63 11.54
CA ILE A 122 7.11 -2.43 11.39
C ILE A 122 6.84 -3.91 11.12
N ALA A 123 5.66 -4.40 11.48
CA ALA A 123 5.26 -5.77 11.20
C ALA A 123 3.74 -5.90 11.07
N ALA A 124 3.30 -6.88 10.29
CA ALA A 124 1.91 -7.33 10.25
C ALA A 124 1.83 -8.74 10.84
N ALA A 125 0.86 -8.98 11.72
CA ALA A 125 0.68 -10.30 12.32
C ALA A 125 0.19 -11.29 11.25
N PRO A 126 0.88 -12.41 11.04
CA PRO A 126 0.36 -13.48 10.19
C PRO A 126 -0.79 -14.20 10.88
N GLY A 127 -1.84 -14.55 10.15
CA GLY A 127 -2.93 -15.38 10.66
C GLY A 127 -4.31 -14.75 10.57
N PHE A 128 -5.23 -15.27 11.39
CA PHE A 128 -6.64 -14.87 11.38
C PHE A 128 -6.88 -13.49 12.01
N ALA A 129 -6.09 -13.10 13.00
CA ALA A 129 -6.19 -11.78 13.61
C ALA A 129 -5.50 -10.73 12.75
N ARG A 130 -6.25 -9.73 12.34
CA ARG A 130 -5.71 -8.58 11.59
C ARG A 130 -5.13 -7.56 12.56
N ALA A 131 -3.86 -7.72 12.89
CA ALA A 131 -3.13 -6.83 13.77
C ALA A 131 -1.80 -6.40 13.14
N VAL A 132 -1.32 -5.24 13.52
CA VAL A 132 -0.01 -4.72 13.12
C VAL A 132 0.78 -4.30 14.34
N THR A 133 2.11 -4.34 14.22
CA THR A 133 3.02 -3.83 15.24
C THR A 133 3.60 -2.50 14.77
N ILE A 134 3.66 -1.54 15.69
CA ILE A 134 4.22 -0.20 15.46
C ILE A 134 5.49 0.01 16.30
N ASP A 135 6.37 0.90 15.83
CA ASP A 135 7.68 1.23 16.43
C ASP A 135 7.61 2.25 17.57
N ALA A 136 6.45 2.37 18.23
CA ALA A 136 6.24 3.24 19.38
C ALA A 136 5.53 2.48 20.50
N GLY A 137 5.88 2.77 21.76
CA GLY A 137 5.42 2.01 22.91
C GLY A 137 5.14 2.85 24.16
N ARG A 138 5.27 2.24 25.33
CA ARG A 138 4.99 2.91 26.61
C ARG A 138 5.94 4.10 26.84
N ALA A 139 7.18 4.04 26.37
CA ALA A 139 8.13 5.13 26.47
C ALA A 139 7.61 6.40 25.77
N ASP A 140 6.79 6.24 24.73
CA ASP A 140 6.16 7.31 23.97
C ASP A 140 4.76 7.70 24.48
N GLY A 141 4.34 7.12 25.62
CA GLY A 141 3.04 7.34 26.24
C GLY A 141 1.91 6.48 25.67
N ILE A 142 2.23 5.46 24.89
CA ILE A 142 1.23 4.55 24.32
C ILE A 142 0.79 3.52 25.36
N ARG A 143 -0.52 3.32 25.43
CA ARG A 143 -1.19 2.39 26.34
C ARG A 143 -2.24 1.58 25.56
N PRO A 144 -2.70 0.45 26.09
CA PRO A 144 -3.88 -0.22 25.56
C PRO A 144 -5.07 0.73 25.49
N ASP A 145 -6.02 0.42 24.64
CA ASP A 145 -7.27 1.16 24.40
C ASP A 145 -7.06 2.61 23.89
N LEU A 146 -5.98 2.86 23.18
CA LEU A 146 -5.79 4.12 22.45
C LEU A 146 -6.20 3.97 20.98
N THR A 147 -6.88 4.99 20.47
CA THR A 147 -7.28 5.07 19.07
C THR A 147 -6.06 5.20 18.14
N VAL A 148 -6.03 4.43 17.09
CA VAL A 148 -5.00 4.53 16.03
C VAL A 148 -5.66 4.96 14.73
N LEU A 149 -5.08 5.97 14.10
CA LEU A 149 -5.59 6.56 12.86
C LEU A 149 -4.43 6.77 11.87
N ASN A 150 -4.76 6.96 10.60
CA ASN A 150 -3.84 7.45 9.58
C ASN A 150 -4.43 8.71 8.91
N GLY A 151 -3.78 9.22 7.88
CA GLY A 151 -4.27 10.41 7.16
C GLY A 151 -5.63 10.25 6.49
N SER A 152 -6.10 9.02 6.28
CA SER A 152 -7.40 8.73 5.65
C SER A 152 -8.52 8.50 6.67
N GLY A 153 -8.20 8.00 7.89
CA GLY A 153 -9.22 7.72 8.91
C GLY A 153 -8.77 6.71 9.96
N LEU A 154 -9.75 6.02 10.55
CA LEU A 154 -9.56 5.06 11.64
C LEU A 154 -8.87 3.80 11.14
N VAL A 155 -7.75 3.46 11.78
CA VAL A 155 -7.00 2.22 11.54
C VAL A 155 -7.42 1.13 12.53
N GLY A 156 -7.52 1.45 13.82
CA GLY A 156 -7.84 0.47 14.84
C GLY A 156 -7.63 0.99 16.26
N THR A 157 -7.31 0.07 17.16
CA THR A 157 -7.02 0.35 18.57
C THR A 157 -5.80 -0.41 19.05
N VAL A 158 -5.05 0.15 19.99
CA VAL A 158 -3.92 -0.52 20.64
C VAL A 158 -4.47 -1.59 21.57
N THR A 159 -4.03 -2.85 21.39
CA THR A 159 -4.40 -3.97 22.28
C THR A 159 -3.33 -4.24 23.34
N SER A 160 -2.06 -4.03 22.98
CA SER A 160 -0.96 -4.20 23.94
C SER A 160 0.17 -3.22 23.62
N ALA A 161 0.92 -2.81 24.63
CA ALA A 161 2.08 -1.95 24.48
C ALA A 161 3.25 -2.49 25.30
N SER A 162 4.39 -2.65 24.64
CA SER A 162 5.70 -2.93 25.24
C SER A 162 6.45 -1.63 25.48
N ALA A 163 7.73 -1.67 25.86
CA ALA A 163 8.51 -0.46 26.11
C ALA A 163 8.61 0.43 24.87
N HIS A 164 8.92 -0.15 23.70
CA HIS A 164 9.22 0.58 22.45
C HIS A 164 8.33 0.14 21.26
N THR A 165 7.42 -0.78 21.48
CA THR A 165 6.52 -1.27 20.42
C THR A 165 5.11 -1.42 20.95
N ALA A 166 4.10 -1.37 20.08
CA ALA A 166 2.73 -1.67 20.44
C ALA A 166 2.04 -2.48 19.34
N THR A 167 1.06 -3.29 19.74
CA THR A 167 0.20 -4.05 18.82
C THR A 167 -1.11 -3.34 18.65
N VAL A 168 -1.52 -3.17 17.41
CA VAL A 168 -2.75 -2.51 17.00
C VAL A 168 -3.67 -3.52 16.33
N LEU A 169 -4.86 -3.69 16.86
CA LEU A 169 -5.94 -4.46 16.24
C LEU A 169 -6.62 -3.58 15.20
N LEU A 170 -6.69 -4.06 13.97
CA LEU A 170 -7.28 -3.31 12.87
C LEU A 170 -8.81 -3.36 12.93
N THR A 171 -9.47 -2.27 12.49
CA THR A 171 -10.95 -2.22 12.40
C THR A 171 -11.55 -3.28 11.50
N THR A 172 -10.74 -3.83 10.58
CA THR A 172 -11.15 -4.89 9.64
C THR A 172 -11.09 -6.29 10.24
N ASP A 173 -10.58 -6.44 11.46
CA ASP A 173 -10.62 -7.70 12.21
C ASP A 173 -12.06 -8.06 12.59
N ALA A 174 -12.40 -9.35 12.54
CA ALA A 174 -13.75 -9.82 12.86
C ALA A 174 -14.14 -9.63 14.32
N THR A 175 -13.18 -9.47 15.21
CA THR A 175 -13.40 -9.21 16.65
C THR A 175 -13.46 -7.72 16.97
N ALA A 176 -13.02 -6.85 16.05
CA ALA A 176 -13.03 -5.41 16.24
C ALA A 176 -14.43 -4.84 16.03
N THR A 177 -14.94 -4.16 17.04
CA THR A 177 -16.22 -3.45 16.99
C THR A 177 -16.03 -1.99 17.35
N VAL A 178 -16.58 -1.10 16.53
CA VAL A 178 -16.45 0.36 16.67
C VAL A 178 -17.83 0.99 16.67
N GLY A 179 -18.12 1.80 17.70
CA GLY A 179 -19.30 2.64 17.72
C GLY A 179 -19.18 3.78 16.70
N VAL A 180 -20.16 3.90 15.83
CA VAL A 180 -20.17 4.89 14.75
C VAL A 180 -21.48 5.67 14.69
N GLN A 181 -21.42 6.82 14.06
CA GLN A 181 -22.60 7.56 13.64
C GLN A 181 -22.52 7.90 12.16
N VAL A 182 -23.66 7.92 11.50
CA VAL A 182 -23.79 8.38 10.13
C VAL A 182 -23.63 9.89 10.08
N ALA A 183 -22.67 10.39 9.30
CA ALA A 183 -22.44 11.81 9.16
C ALA A 183 -23.65 12.47 8.47
N GLY A 184 -24.20 13.54 9.08
CA GLY A 184 -25.36 14.26 8.56
C GLY A 184 -26.68 13.86 9.19
N THR A 185 -27.00 12.56 9.32
CA THR A 185 -28.25 12.11 9.95
C THR A 185 -28.10 11.86 11.47
N GLY A 186 -26.87 11.62 11.95
CA GLY A 186 -26.59 11.37 13.36
C GLY A 186 -27.03 9.97 13.84
N GLN A 187 -27.50 9.11 12.97
CA GLN A 187 -27.92 7.75 13.30
C GLN A 187 -26.74 6.94 13.87
N VAL A 188 -26.95 6.33 15.01
CA VAL A 188 -25.92 5.59 15.77
C VAL A 188 -26.00 4.11 15.48
N GLY A 189 -24.84 3.49 15.36
CA GLY A 189 -24.70 2.06 15.12
C GLY A 189 -23.32 1.56 15.52
N ALA A 190 -23.04 0.33 15.19
CA ALA A 190 -21.73 -0.29 15.34
C ALA A 190 -21.24 -0.86 14.01
N VAL A 191 -19.96 -0.75 13.76
CA VAL A 191 -19.30 -1.46 12.66
C VAL A 191 -18.40 -2.55 13.22
N THR A 192 -18.43 -3.72 12.58
CA THR A 192 -17.57 -4.86 12.89
C THR A 192 -16.80 -5.25 11.63
N GLY A 193 -15.54 -5.60 11.77
CA GLY A 193 -14.75 -6.11 10.65
C GLY A 193 -15.30 -7.43 10.12
N THR A 194 -15.15 -7.66 8.82
CA THR A 194 -15.56 -8.92 8.20
C THR A 194 -14.43 -9.95 8.15
N GLY A 195 -13.27 -9.63 8.73
CA GLY A 195 -12.08 -10.48 8.68
C GLY A 195 -11.40 -10.47 7.33
N PRO A 196 -10.64 -11.53 6.98
CA PRO A 196 -9.99 -11.65 5.69
C PRO A 196 -11.05 -11.63 4.58
N GLY A 197 -11.03 -10.54 3.82
CA GLY A 197 -12.05 -10.24 2.82
C GLY A 197 -12.07 -11.25 1.67
N ARG A 198 -13.28 -11.56 1.20
CA ARG A 198 -13.52 -12.16 -0.12
C ARG A 198 -13.13 -11.18 -1.23
N ALA A 199 -13.23 -11.57 -2.49
CA ALA A 199 -12.96 -10.70 -3.63
C ALA A 199 -13.60 -9.31 -3.42
N GLY A 200 -12.79 -8.25 -3.34
CA GLY A 200 -13.25 -6.87 -3.05
C GLY A 200 -12.53 -6.16 -1.89
N GLY A 201 -11.65 -6.87 -1.17
CA GLY A 201 -10.89 -6.30 -0.06
C GLY A 201 -11.60 -6.37 1.30
N PRO A 202 -10.94 -5.90 2.37
CA PRO A 202 -11.51 -5.91 3.71
C PRO A 202 -12.66 -4.91 3.80
N MET A 203 -13.81 -5.39 4.27
CA MET A 203 -15.03 -4.61 4.47
C MET A 203 -15.39 -4.55 5.95
N LEU A 204 -16.29 -3.63 6.29
CA LEU A 204 -16.90 -3.56 7.60
C LEU A 204 -18.40 -3.81 7.44
N ARG A 205 -19.00 -4.44 8.43
CA ARG A 205 -20.46 -4.62 8.55
C ARG A 205 -21.00 -3.59 9.53
N LEU A 206 -21.82 -2.69 9.04
CA LEU A 206 -22.58 -1.74 9.86
C LEU A 206 -23.87 -2.40 10.35
N GLN A 207 -24.19 -2.20 11.63
CA GLN A 207 -25.50 -2.46 12.21
C GLN A 207 -25.98 -1.16 12.89
N VAL A 208 -27.12 -0.64 12.45
CA VAL A 208 -27.73 0.55 13.04
C VAL A 208 -28.78 0.11 14.05
N PHE A 209 -28.80 0.74 15.22
CA PHE A 209 -29.68 0.37 16.32
C PHE A 209 -31.14 0.80 16.13
N ASP A 210 -31.37 1.79 15.27
CA ASP A 210 -32.71 2.25 14.93
C ASP A 210 -33.24 1.51 13.69
N ALA A 211 -34.31 0.73 13.86
CA ALA A 211 -34.97 -0.01 12.77
C ALA A 211 -35.64 0.92 11.74
N SER A 212 -35.99 2.15 12.11
CA SER A 212 -36.59 3.15 11.22
C SER A 212 -35.55 3.91 10.39
N ALA A 213 -34.24 3.75 10.71
CA ALA A 213 -33.16 4.44 10.04
C ALA A 213 -33.20 4.24 8.52
N ILE A 214 -33.04 5.31 7.78
CA ILE A 214 -32.88 5.29 6.32
C ILE A 214 -31.40 5.38 6.01
N LEU A 215 -30.80 4.26 5.54
CA LEU A 215 -29.42 4.22 5.11
C LEU A 215 -29.32 4.38 3.60
N ARG A 216 -28.35 5.19 3.15
CA ARG A 216 -28.11 5.41 1.72
C ARG A 216 -26.67 5.05 1.37
N VAL A 217 -26.47 4.51 0.19
CA VAL A 217 -25.14 4.30 -0.37
C VAL A 217 -24.45 5.66 -0.55
N GLY A 218 -23.17 5.74 -0.19
CA GLY A 218 -22.39 6.99 -0.22
C GLY A 218 -22.37 7.75 1.10
N GLU A 219 -23.19 7.40 2.08
CA GLU A 219 -23.13 8.03 3.42
C GLU A 219 -21.82 7.68 4.14
N GLN A 220 -21.27 8.70 4.80
CA GLN A 220 -20.01 8.58 5.53
C GLN A 220 -20.27 8.23 6.98
N LEU A 221 -19.36 7.43 7.54
CA LEU A 221 -19.38 7.05 8.94
C LEU A 221 -18.20 7.68 9.67
N VAL A 222 -18.48 8.20 10.85
CA VAL A 222 -17.48 8.69 11.79
C VAL A 222 -17.63 7.98 13.13
N THR A 223 -16.56 7.90 13.91
CA THR A 223 -16.61 7.33 15.25
C THR A 223 -17.56 8.15 16.12
N PHE A 224 -18.44 7.45 16.83
CA PHE A 224 -19.31 8.09 17.85
C PHE A 224 -18.50 8.54 19.07
N GLY A 225 -17.40 7.82 19.34
CA GLY A 225 -16.55 8.02 20.50
C GLY A 225 -16.96 7.11 21.68
N SER A 226 -16.07 7.03 22.63
CA SER A 226 -16.24 6.22 23.85
C SER A 226 -16.04 7.10 25.08
N VAL A 227 -16.40 6.56 26.24
CA VAL A 227 -16.22 7.25 27.54
C VAL A 227 -14.74 7.58 27.72
N HIS A 228 -14.43 8.82 28.05
CA HIS A 228 -13.06 9.36 28.15
C HIS A 228 -12.23 9.23 26.86
N GLY A 229 -12.85 8.98 25.70
CA GLY A 229 -12.19 8.83 24.42
C GLY A 229 -11.42 7.51 24.24
N GLN A 230 -11.75 6.50 25.03
CA GLN A 230 -11.14 5.18 24.97
C GLN A 230 -12.21 4.10 24.81
N PRO A 231 -12.04 3.13 23.88
CA PRO A 231 -10.92 3.00 22.97
C PRO A 231 -10.97 3.92 21.74
N TYR A 232 -12.08 4.62 21.49
CA TYR A 232 -12.24 5.44 20.31
C TYR A 232 -12.56 6.88 20.64
N VAL A 233 -11.79 7.81 20.06
CA VAL A 233 -12.11 9.25 20.12
C VAL A 233 -13.23 9.57 19.12
N PRO A 234 -14.10 10.55 19.38
CA PRO A 234 -15.22 10.90 18.51
C PRO A 234 -14.76 11.63 17.24
N GLY A 235 -15.52 11.48 16.15
CA GLY A 235 -15.37 12.27 14.93
C GLY A 235 -14.27 11.79 13.98
N VAL A 236 -13.65 10.63 14.20
CA VAL A 236 -12.68 10.07 13.25
C VAL A 236 -13.43 9.44 12.08
N PRO A 237 -13.08 9.76 10.81
CA PRO A 237 -13.65 9.10 9.65
C PRO A 237 -13.37 7.59 9.67
N VAL A 238 -14.42 6.77 9.46
CA VAL A 238 -14.31 5.31 9.48
C VAL A 238 -14.40 4.74 8.06
N GLY A 239 -15.41 5.14 7.31
CA GLY A 239 -15.64 4.61 5.96
C GLY A 239 -16.90 5.16 5.32
N VAL A 240 -17.26 4.57 4.18
CA VAL A 240 -18.43 4.92 3.37
C VAL A 240 -19.31 3.71 3.13
N ILE A 241 -20.63 3.87 3.21
CA ILE A 241 -21.60 2.82 2.92
C ILE A 241 -21.56 2.51 1.42
N THR A 242 -21.27 1.25 1.08
CA THR A 242 -21.22 0.78 -0.32
C THR A 242 -22.44 -0.01 -0.72
N GLN A 243 -23.08 -0.66 0.23
CA GLN A 243 -24.27 -1.49 -0.02
C GLN A 243 -25.13 -1.54 1.24
N VAL A 244 -26.42 -1.30 1.09
CA VAL A 244 -27.40 -1.54 2.14
C VAL A 244 -27.90 -2.97 1.98
N LEU A 245 -27.84 -3.76 3.06
CA LEU A 245 -28.29 -5.15 3.06
C LEU A 245 -29.79 -5.19 3.29
N ALA A 246 -30.50 -5.98 2.51
CA ALA A 246 -31.92 -6.22 2.75
C ALA A 246 -32.10 -6.94 4.09
N SER A 247 -32.77 -6.31 5.03
CA SER A 247 -33.11 -6.93 6.33
C SER A 247 -34.37 -7.77 6.16
N GLY A 248 -34.21 -9.08 6.05
CA GLY A 248 -35.31 -9.99 6.30
C GLY A 248 -35.62 -9.98 7.80
N ASN A 249 -36.75 -9.41 8.18
CA ASN A 249 -37.37 -9.54 9.52
C ASN A 249 -36.48 -9.27 10.75
N THR A 250 -35.48 -8.42 10.66
CA THR A 250 -34.61 -8.05 11.78
C THR A 250 -34.91 -6.66 12.28
N LEU A 251 -34.86 -6.47 13.60
CA LEU A 251 -35.03 -5.17 14.27
C LEU A 251 -33.88 -4.19 14.00
N THR A 252 -32.86 -4.61 13.25
CA THR A 252 -31.69 -3.80 12.93
C THR A 252 -31.47 -3.73 11.44
N LYS A 253 -31.08 -2.56 10.94
CA LYS A 253 -30.63 -2.39 9.54
C LYS A 253 -29.14 -2.61 9.44
N ALA A 254 -28.72 -3.31 8.39
CA ALA A 254 -27.31 -3.62 8.14
C ALA A 254 -26.85 -3.06 6.80
N ALA A 255 -25.58 -2.69 6.72
CA ALA A 255 -24.94 -2.25 5.49
C ALA A 255 -23.48 -2.71 5.42
N LEU A 256 -22.95 -2.80 4.22
CA LEU A 256 -21.52 -2.98 3.99
C LEU A 256 -20.86 -1.62 3.84
N VAL A 257 -19.71 -1.48 4.47
CA VAL A 257 -18.95 -0.25 4.56
C VAL A 257 -17.52 -0.51 4.09
N ARG A 258 -17.05 0.33 3.17
CA ARG A 258 -15.65 0.33 2.77
C ARG A 258 -14.88 1.27 3.70
N PRO A 259 -13.88 0.77 4.45
CA PRO A 259 -13.06 1.61 5.31
C PRO A 259 -12.25 2.61 4.50
N TYR A 260 -11.99 3.79 5.07
CA TYR A 260 -11.09 4.78 4.45
C TYR A 260 -9.62 4.38 4.62
N ALA A 261 -9.25 3.81 5.75
CA ALA A 261 -7.91 3.31 5.98
C ALA A 261 -7.70 1.98 5.23
N ASN A 262 -6.68 1.93 4.37
CA ASN A 262 -6.32 0.70 3.69
C ASN A 262 -5.47 -0.18 4.62
N ALA A 263 -6.08 -1.21 5.17
CA ALA A 263 -5.43 -2.15 6.10
C ALA A 263 -4.25 -2.95 5.49
N ASN A 264 -4.18 -3.02 4.16
CA ASN A 264 -3.11 -3.76 3.46
C ASN A 264 -1.92 -2.86 3.06
N ALA A 265 -2.04 -1.54 3.24
CA ALA A 265 -1.01 -0.57 2.86
C ALA A 265 -0.85 0.49 3.96
N LEU A 266 -0.50 0.05 5.16
CA LEU A 266 -0.23 0.90 6.30
C LEU A 266 1.27 1.16 6.39
N GLY A 267 1.69 2.40 6.21
CA GLY A 267 3.07 2.83 6.41
C GLY A 267 3.22 3.55 7.75
N MET A 268 2.66 4.74 7.86
CA MET A 268 2.69 5.58 9.05
C MET A 268 1.29 5.69 9.66
N VAL A 269 1.22 5.62 10.99
CA VAL A 269 -0.01 5.78 11.77
C VAL A 269 0.21 6.77 12.91
N GLY A 270 -0.88 7.31 13.45
CA GLY A 270 -0.87 8.16 14.64
C GLY A 270 -1.67 7.51 15.75
N VAL A 271 -1.07 7.40 16.90
CA VAL A 271 -1.74 6.96 18.13
C VAL A 271 -2.22 8.18 18.90
N VAL A 272 -3.51 8.25 19.20
CA VAL A 272 -4.09 9.36 19.96
C VAL A 272 -3.80 9.17 21.44
N VAL A 273 -2.84 9.93 21.96
CA VAL A 273 -2.43 9.87 23.37
C VAL A 273 -3.23 10.82 24.27
N VAL A 274 -3.75 11.90 23.69
CA VAL A 274 -4.63 12.82 24.42
C VAL A 274 -5.87 13.09 23.56
N PRO A 275 -7.04 12.64 24.02
CA PRO A 275 -8.30 12.95 23.34
C PRO A 275 -8.61 14.45 23.43
N PRO A 276 -9.51 14.97 22.59
CA PRO A 276 -9.92 16.36 22.65
C PRO A 276 -10.54 16.66 24.02
N ARG A 277 -10.15 17.78 24.63
CA ARG A 277 -10.73 18.20 25.89
C ARG A 277 -12.20 18.60 25.66
N VAL A 278 -13.12 17.87 26.28
CA VAL A 278 -14.56 18.10 26.17
C VAL A 278 -15.13 18.76 27.42
N ASN A 279 -14.35 18.88 28.50
CA ASN A 279 -14.76 19.49 29.75
C ASN A 279 -13.76 20.58 30.21
N PRO A 280 -14.27 21.72 30.70
CA PRO A 280 -15.67 22.11 30.68
C PRO A 280 -16.13 22.46 29.27
N ARG A 281 -17.35 22.08 28.93
CA ARG A 281 -18.00 22.56 27.69
C ARG A 281 -18.28 24.05 27.86
N PHE A 282 -18.00 24.85 26.84
CA PHE A 282 -18.45 26.22 26.81
C PHE A 282 -19.97 26.22 26.74
N SER A 283 -20.63 26.94 27.66
CA SER A 283 -22.07 27.17 27.57
C SER A 283 -22.33 28.08 26.37
N VAL A 284 -23.17 27.65 25.46
CA VAL A 284 -23.64 28.49 24.35
C VAL A 284 -24.96 29.10 24.80
N LEU A 285 -24.98 30.40 24.97
CA LEU A 285 -26.24 31.10 25.20
C LEU A 285 -27.05 31.09 23.90
N PRO A 286 -28.36 30.81 23.96
CA PRO A 286 -29.20 30.93 22.77
C PRO A 286 -29.16 32.42 22.29
N PRO A 287 -29.26 32.64 20.97
CA PRO A 287 -29.34 34.02 20.46
C PRO A 287 -30.49 34.73 21.14
N ARG A 288 -30.23 35.97 21.63
CA ARG A 288 -31.27 36.80 22.25
C ARG A 288 -32.40 36.98 21.23
N PRO A 289 -33.67 36.72 21.59
CA PRO A 289 -34.78 37.01 20.70
C PRO A 289 -34.68 38.45 20.22
N ALA A 290 -34.87 38.69 18.94
CA ALA A 290 -34.93 40.05 18.42
C ALA A 290 -35.97 40.82 19.25
N ALA A 291 -35.55 41.93 19.85
CA ALA A 291 -36.47 42.77 20.58
C ALA A 291 -37.59 43.16 19.61
N SER A 292 -38.78 42.68 19.83
CA SER A 292 -39.95 43.12 19.12
C SER A 292 -40.09 44.63 19.42
N LEU A 293 -39.81 45.45 18.43
CA LEU A 293 -40.13 46.85 18.46
C LEU A 293 -41.67 46.97 18.47
N THR A 294 -42.25 46.84 19.64
CA THR A 294 -43.65 47.31 19.85
C THR A 294 -43.63 48.78 19.63
N PRO A 295 -44.40 49.33 18.68
CA PRO A 295 -44.57 50.75 18.57
C PRO A 295 -45.26 51.20 19.86
N HIS A 296 -44.63 52.10 20.57
CA HIS A 296 -45.26 52.76 21.73
C HIS A 296 -46.41 53.64 21.24
N PRO A 297 -47.69 53.34 21.55
CA PRO A 297 -48.78 54.22 21.20
C PRO A 297 -48.79 55.34 22.21
N GLY A 298 -48.33 56.52 21.82
CA GLY A 298 -48.50 57.67 22.68
C GLY A 298 -47.42 58.76 22.61
N ALA A 299 -47.19 59.34 21.44
CA ALA A 299 -46.61 60.67 21.37
C ALA A 299 -47.64 61.64 20.72
N THR A 300 -48.42 62.24 21.52
CA THR A 300 -49.29 63.34 21.12
C THR A 300 -48.43 64.53 20.71
N PRO A 301 -48.63 65.17 19.52
CA PRO A 301 -47.88 66.35 19.16
C PRO A 301 -48.31 67.52 20.00
N ALA A 302 -47.40 68.14 20.74
CA ALA A 302 -47.61 69.38 21.45
C ALA A 302 -47.82 70.48 20.45
N THR A 303 -49.07 71.03 20.43
CA THR A 303 -49.45 72.19 19.68
C THR A 303 -48.78 73.44 20.32
N ARG A 304 -47.90 74.13 19.62
CA ARG A 304 -47.40 75.44 19.96
C ARG A 304 -48.47 76.48 19.60
N ARG A 305 -48.85 77.25 20.58
CA ARG A 305 -49.33 78.65 20.42
C ARG A 305 -48.16 79.59 20.51
#